data_3e605c181191b4d99721d4d4dc6eddcd
#
_entry.id   3e605c181191b4d99721d4d4dc6eddcd
#
_cell.length_a   1.000
_cell.length_b   1.000
_cell.length_c   1.000
_cell.angle_alpha   90.00
_cell.angle_beta   90.00
_cell.angle_gamma   90.00
#
_symmetry.space_group_name_H-M   'P 1'
#
loop_
_entity.id
_entity.type
_entity.pdbx_description
1 polymer ?
#
loop_
_entity_poly.entity_id
_entity_poly.type
_entity_poly.pdbx_seq_one_letter_code
_entity_poly.pdbx_strand_id
1 'polypeptide(L)'
;MQSPIKLFKKIFYKTSKYSQAGQDLFALELFGNGGSYIDIGSGCPKENSNTYLLEVDHQWKGFGVEIVKSVKNLWDKCPERKNAIYWDDATTLDYKKIVVENNLSS
;
A
#
# COMPACT_ATOMS: atom_id res chain seq x y z
N MET A 1 4.95 13.62 21.54
CA MET A 1 5.03 13.52 20.07
C MET A 1 6.45 13.80 19.62
N GLN A 2 7.01 12.96 18.76
CA GLN A 2 8.34 13.18 18.20
C GLN A 2 8.33 14.36 17.23
N SER A 3 9.44 15.14 17.19
CA SER A 3 9.60 16.14 16.16
C SER A 3 9.67 15.50 14.76
N PRO A 4 9.27 16.20 13.69
CA PRO A 4 9.37 15.68 12.33
C PRO A 4 10.80 15.23 11.94
N ILE A 5 11.81 15.93 12.45
CA ILE A 5 13.22 15.57 12.17
C ILE A 5 13.60 14.25 12.84
N LYS A 6 13.21 14.04 14.11
CA LYS A 6 13.46 12.77 14.81
C LYS A 6 12.73 11.61 14.14
N LEU A 7 11.48 11.83 13.75
CA LEU A 7 10.69 10.83 13.05
C LEU A 7 11.33 10.45 11.72
N PHE A 8 11.75 11.43 10.92
CA PHE A 8 12.46 11.22 9.67
C PHE A 8 13.71 10.38 9.86
N LYS A 9 14.59 10.73 10.80
CA LYS A 9 15.83 9.99 11.09
C LYS A 9 15.53 8.56 11.52
N LYS A 10 14.54 8.36 12.40
CA LYS A 10 14.14 7.03 12.89
C LYS A 10 13.73 6.12 11.73
N ILE A 11 12.97 6.62 10.79
CA ILE A 11 12.43 5.85 9.67
C ILE A 11 13.50 5.53 8.65
N PHE A 12 14.34 6.49 8.27
CA PHE A 12 15.37 6.29 7.26
C PHE A 12 16.51 5.37 7.72
N TYR A 13 16.68 5.17 9.02
CA TYR A 13 17.65 4.20 9.54
C TYR A 13 17.06 2.80 9.74
N LYS A 14 15.74 2.63 9.56
CA LYS A 14 15.09 1.33 9.60
C LYS A 14 14.97 0.76 8.20
N THR A 15 15.28 -0.53 8.08
CA THR A 15 15.11 -1.25 6.83
C THR A 15 13.75 -1.96 6.84
N SER A 16 12.91 -1.69 5.86
CA SER A 16 11.70 -2.46 5.65
C SER A 16 12.03 -3.79 4.95
N LYS A 17 11.30 -4.83 5.28
CA LYS A 17 11.40 -6.11 4.59
C LYS A 17 10.85 -6.05 3.17
N TYR A 18 9.96 -5.11 2.88
CA TYR A 18 9.19 -5.08 1.62
C TYR A 18 9.42 -3.81 0.84
N SER A 19 9.23 -2.65 1.44
CA SER A 19 9.37 -1.36 0.79
C SER A 19 10.85 -1.01 0.56
N GLN A 20 11.16 -0.46 -0.62
CA GLN A 20 12.53 -0.10 -0.98
C GLN A 20 13.12 1.01 -0.12
N ALA A 21 12.32 2.01 0.22
CA ALA A 21 12.78 3.20 0.94
C ALA A 21 12.10 3.39 2.31
N GLY A 22 11.47 2.34 2.84
CA GLY A 22 10.83 2.40 4.14
C GLY A 22 9.51 3.18 4.19
N GLN A 23 8.84 3.37 3.03
CA GLN A 23 7.59 4.11 2.97
C GLN A 23 6.51 3.49 3.84
N ASP A 24 6.43 2.15 3.90
CA ASP A 24 5.50 1.43 4.74
C ASP A 24 5.73 1.72 6.23
N LEU A 25 6.98 1.72 6.67
CA LEU A 25 7.34 2.06 8.06
C LEU A 25 7.00 3.52 8.38
N PHE A 26 7.21 4.42 7.41
CA PHE A 26 6.86 5.83 7.56
C PHE A 26 5.36 6.00 7.78
N ALA A 27 4.54 5.32 6.97
CA ALA A 27 3.09 5.36 7.10
C ALA A 27 2.62 4.84 8.46
N LEU A 28 3.22 3.74 8.94
CA LEU A 28 2.89 3.17 10.26
C LEU A 28 3.22 4.12 11.41
N GLU A 29 4.36 4.79 11.36
CA GLU A 29 4.75 5.75 12.39
C GLU A 29 3.79 6.94 12.45
N LEU A 30 3.26 7.38 11.30
CA LEU A 30 2.33 8.50 11.25
C LEU A 30 0.90 8.12 11.63
N PHE A 31 0.42 6.97 11.18
CA PHE A 31 -1.01 6.63 11.23
C PHE A 31 -1.35 5.37 12.04
N GLY A 32 -0.38 4.53 12.36
CA GLY A 32 -0.60 3.30 13.13
C GLY A 32 -1.36 2.23 12.35
N ASN A 33 -2.12 1.39 13.06
CA ASN A 33 -2.91 0.31 12.48
C ASN A 33 -4.22 0.81 11.88
N GLY A 34 -4.75 0.09 10.91
CA GLY A 34 -6.11 0.29 10.41
C GLY A 34 -6.28 1.52 9.54
N GLY A 35 -5.23 2.03 8.94
CA GLY A 35 -5.31 3.13 7.99
C GLY A 35 -5.92 2.73 6.65
N SER A 36 -5.92 3.66 5.70
CA SER A 36 -6.38 3.43 4.33
C SER A 36 -5.33 3.88 3.34
N TYR A 37 -5.31 3.23 2.16
CA TYR A 37 -4.34 3.60 1.11
C TYR A 37 -4.93 3.51 -0.29
N ILE A 38 -4.35 4.29 -1.19
CA ILE A 38 -4.47 4.12 -2.65
C ILE A 38 -3.04 3.99 -3.16
N ASP A 39 -2.73 2.89 -3.82
CA ASP A 39 -1.38 2.57 -4.28
C ASP A 39 -1.33 2.57 -5.81
N ILE A 40 -0.92 3.67 -6.40
CA ILE A 40 -0.79 3.81 -7.85
C ILE A 40 0.57 3.26 -8.28
N GLY A 41 0.56 2.35 -9.25
CA GLY A 41 1.76 1.64 -9.65
C GLY A 41 2.18 0.60 -8.62
N SER A 42 1.24 -0.23 -8.20
CA SER A 42 1.43 -1.18 -7.09
C SER A 42 2.56 -2.20 -7.32
N GLY A 43 2.83 -2.57 -8.57
CA GLY A 43 3.89 -3.53 -8.90
C GLY A 43 3.65 -4.91 -8.30
N CYS A 44 4.70 -5.51 -7.74
CA CYS A 44 4.61 -6.84 -7.13
C CYS A 44 3.82 -6.81 -5.82
N PRO A 45 3.16 -7.92 -5.46
CA PRO A 45 2.31 -7.93 -4.26
C PRO A 45 3.09 -7.83 -2.95
N LYS A 46 4.34 -8.24 -2.93
CA LYS A 46 5.16 -8.33 -1.73
C LYS A 46 6.51 -7.66 -1.90
N GLU A 47 7.32 -8.11 -2.86
CA GLU A 47 8.64 -7.57 -3.10
C GLU A 47 8.58 -6.13 -3.55
N ASN A 48 9.33 -5.25 -2.91
CA ASN A 48 9.32 -3.80 -3.15
C ASN A 48 7.95 -3.13 -2.98
N SER A 49 7.04 -3.77 -2.24
CA SER A 49 5.69 -3.23 -2.02
C SER A 49 5.68 -2.21 -0.89
N ASN A 50 5.03 -1.08 -1.12
CA ASN A 50 4.78 -0.07 -0.09
C ASN A 50 3.56 -0.41 0.78
N THR A 51 2.75 -1.37 0.39
CA THR A 51 1.46 -1.64 1.04
C THR A 51 1.30 -3.05 1.59
N TYR A 52 2.23 -3.97 1.30
CA TYR A 52 2.15 -5.34 1.80
C TYR A 52 2.09 -5.38 3.34
N LEU A 53 3.05 -4.74 3.99
CA LEU A 53 3.12 -4.69 5.45
C LEU A 53 1.86 -4.03 6.05
N LEU A 54 1.42 -2.95 5.44
CA LEU A 54 0.24 -2.20 5.90
C LEU A 54 -1.02 -3.07 5.86
N GLU A 55 -1.23 -3.77 4.77
CA GLU A 55 -2.41 -4.63 4.60
C GLU A 55 -2.32 -5.87 5.48
N VAL A 56 -1.24 -6.64 5.35
CA VAL A 56 -1.17 -8.00 5.90
C VAL A 56 -0.95 -8.00 7.41
N ASP A 57 -0.06 -7.15 7.90
CA ASP A 57 0.30 -7.15 9.32
C ASP A 57 -0.44 -6.09 10.14
N HIS A 58 -0.97 -5.04 9.50
CA HIS A 58 -1.56 -3.90 10.21
C HIS A 58 -3.00 -3.57 9.79
N GLN A 59 -3.63 -4.45 9.05
CA GLN A 59 -5.06 -4.41 8.69
C GLN A 59 -5.50 -3.11 8.01
N TRP A 60 -4.63 -2.53 7.21
CA TRP A 60 -4.98 -1.39 6.39
C TRP A 60 -5.90 -1.83 5.25
N LYS A 61 -6.87 -1.00 4.93
CA LYS A 61 -7.78 -1.19 3.79
C LYS A 61 -7.39 -0.24 2.68
N GLY A 62 -7.53 -0.69 1.45
CA GLY A 62 -7.20 0.14 0.32
C GLY A 62 -7.32 -0.60 -0.99
N PHE A 63 -6.82 0.01 -2.03
CA PHE A 63 -6.73 -0.64 -3.33
C PHE A 63 -5.46 -0.20 -4.06
N GLY A 64 -4.99 -1.10 -4.92
CA GLY A 64 -3.89 -0.80 -5.82
C GLY A 64 -4.38 -0.60 -7.24
N VAL A 65 -3.59 0.09 -8.04
CA VAL A 65 -3.78 0.24 -9.48
C VAL A 65 -2.47 -0.09 -10.16
N GLU A 66 -2.50 -0.98 -11.14
CA GLU A 66 -1.31 -1.39 -11.87
C GLU A 66 -1.64 -1.62 -13.35
N ILE A 67 -0.88 -0.98 -14.22
CA ILE A 67 -1.07 -1.10 -15.65
C ILE A 67 -0.31 -2.29 -16.25
N VAL A 68 0.76 -2.76 -15.60
CA VAL A 68 1.60 -3.86 -16.09
C VAL A 68 0.96 -5.20 -15.70
N LYS A 69 0.20 -5.78 -16.62
CA LYS A 69 -0.57 -7.00 -16.36
C LYS A 69 0.31 -8.25 -16.17
N SER A 70 1.57 -8.21 -16.57
CA SER A 70 2.49 -9.35 -16.42
C SER A 70 2.76 -9.71 -14.94
N VAL A 71 2.57 -8.79 -14.00
CA VAL A 71 2.75 -9.09 -12.57
C VAL A 71 1.50 -9.69 -11.92
N LYS A 72 0.40 -9.80 -12.66
CA LYS A 72 -0.86 -10.34 -12.11
C LYS A 72 -0.69 -11.76 -11.56
N ASN A 73 0.12 -12.58 -12.20
CA ASN A 73 0.40 -13.94 -11.72
C ASN A 73 1.00 -13.97 -10.32
N LEU A 74 1.81 -12.98 -9.98
CA LEU A 74 2.40 -12.87 -8.64
C LEU A 74 1.33 -12.56 -7.60
N TRP A 75 0.38 -11.71 -7.94
CA TRP A 75 -0.76 -11.40 -7.08
C TRP A 75 -1.66 -12.61 -6.87
N ASP A 76 -1.90 -13.39 -7.92
CA ASP A 76 -2.70 -14.61 -7.84
C ASP A 76 -2.06 -15.66 -6.91
N LYS A 77 -0.74 -15.62 -6.76
CA LYS A 77 0.02 -16.51 -5.88
C LYS A 77 0.23 -15.95 -4.47
N CYS A 78 -0.35 -14.81 -4.16
CA CYS A 78 -0.20 -14.14 -2.87
C CYS A 78 -1.57 -13.98 -2.20
N PRO A 79 -2.19 -15.07 -1.69
CA PRO A 79 -3.56 -15.05 -1.20
C PRO A 79 -3.77 -14.20 0.04
N GLU A 80 -2.73 -13.86 0.78
CA GLU A 80 -2.81 -12.96 1.92
C GLU A 80 -3.09 -11.50 1.52
N ARG A 81 -2.84 -11.13 0.25
CA ARG A 81 -3.20 -9.82 -0.31
C ARG A 81 -4.67 -9.86 -0.73
N LYS A 82 -5.55 -9.38 0.16
CA LYS A 82 -7.02 -9.44 -0.01
C LYS A 82 -7.63 -8.15 -0.53
N ASN A 83 -6.94 -7.02 -0.36
CA ASN A 83 -7.43 -5.75 -0.87
C ASN A 83 -7.43 -5.76 -2.41
N ALA A 84 -8.37 -5.03 -3.00
CA ALA A 84 -8.55 -5.03 -4.45
C ALA A 84 -7.34 -4.44 -5.18
N ILE A 85 -7.10 -4.97 -6.37
CA ILE A 85 -6.17 -4.36 -7.32
C ILE A 85 -6.86 -4.23 -8.68
N TYR A 86 -6.73 -3.06 -9.30
CA TYR A 86 -7.33 -2.74 -10.58
C TYR A 86 -6.25 -2.73 -11.65
N TRP A 87 -6.41 -3.57 -12.65
CA TRP A 87 -5.43 -3.77 -13.73
C TRP A 87 -5.76 -2.85 -14.89
N ASP A 88 -5.55 -1.56 -14.68
CA ASP A 88 -5.94 -0.50 -15.61
C ASP A 88 -4.99 0.68 -15.56
N ASP A 89 -5.15 1.58 -16.53
CA ASP A 89 -4.51 2.88 -16.51
C ASP A 89 -5.14 3.74 -15.40
N ALA A 90 -4.31 4.22 -14.47
CA ALA A 90 -4.76 5.00 -13.33
C ALA A 90 -5.52 6.27 -13.72
N THR A 91 -5.29 6.80 -14.91
CA THR A 91 -5.98 8.02 -15.39
C THR A 91 -7.40 7.78 -15.89
N THR A 92 -7.81 6.51 -16.05
CA THR A 92 -9.12 6.13 -16.61
C THR A 92 -10.15 5.71 -15.57
N LEU A 93 -9.78 5.63 -14.29
CA LEU A 93 -10.63 5.06 -13.25
C LEU A 93 -11.54 6.10 -12.60
N ASP A 94 -12.73 5.66 -12.22
CA ASP A 94 -13.66 6.43 -11.40
C ASP A 94 -13.34 6.19 -9.92
N TYR A 95 -12.48 7.02 -9.34
CA TYR A 95 -12.02 6.85 -7.96
C TYR A 95 -13.11 7.02 -6.91
N LYS A 96 -14.10 7.88 -7.16
CA LYS A 96 -15.22 8.03 -6.22
C LYS A 96 -15.99 6.72 -6.08
N LYS A 97 -16.25 6.06 -7.20
CA LYS A 97 -16.92 4.77 -7.21
C LYS A 97 -16.09 3.68 -6.52
N ILE A 98 -14.77 3.64 -6.82
CA ILE A 98 -13.86 2.64 -6.26
C ILE A 98 -13.73 2.81 -4.74
N VAL A 99 -13.64 4.03 -4.26
CA VAL A 99 -13.59 4.32 -2.82
C VAL A 99 -14.82 3.78 -2.11
N VAL A 100 -16.00 3.98 -2.69
CA VAL A 100 -17.26 3.46 -2.13
C VAL A 100 -17.30 1.92 -2.18
N GLU A 101 -16.93 1.33 -3.32
CA GLU A 101 -16.91 -0.13 -3.49
C GLU A 101 -16.01 -0.83 -2.46
N ASN A 102 -14.91 -0.20 -2.07
CA ASN A 102 -13.94 -0.78 -1.14
C ASN A 102 -14.16 -0.30 0.31
N ASN A 103 -15.26 0.37 0.59
CA ASN A 103 -15.62 0.85 1.94
C ASN A 103 -14.54 1.77 2.55
N LEU A 104 -13.94 2.63 1.75
CA LEU A 104 -12.89 3.54 2.18
C LEU A 104 -13.40 4.93 2.57
N SER A 105 -14.65 5.24 2.25
CA SER A 105 -15.25 6.50 2.65
C SER A 105 -15.61 6.46 4.14
N SER A 106 -15.21 7.47 4.85
CA SER A 106 -15.58 7.65 6.26
C SER A 106 -17.00 8.20 6.37
#